data_2e7cec138651e0e600558f78cc69e32d
#
_entry.id   2e7cec138651e0e600558f78cc69e32d
#
_cell.length_a   1.000
_cell.length_b   1.000
_cell.length_c   1.000
_cell.angle_alpha   90.00
_cell.angle_beta   90.00
_cell.angle_gamma   90.00
#
_symmetry.space_group_name_H-M   'P 1'
#
loop_
_entity.id
_entity.type
_entity.pdbx_description
1 polymer ?
#
loop_
_entity_poly.entity_id
_entity_poly.type
_entity_poly.pdbx_seq_one_letter_code
_entity_poly.pdbx_strand_id
1 'polypeptide(L)'
;DYDRLAAGSLAGHVIECGTQATGGNYAFFTEIPNLGYPGFPIAEISADGSSVITKHPGTGGQVSVGTVTAQLLYEITGARYANPDVTLRVDSVQLSSDANDRVRISGVTGEAPPPTYKVSLNSVGGFRNATTFVLTGLDIEAKAELVRRQLEAALPTRPAELEWSLARTDHPDADTEEAASALLHCVARDPDPNVVGRQFSSTGVELALASYPGFTASAPPGDGQVYGMFTPGYVDAAQVPHVAVHADGTRVAIAPAAEPLVLA
;
A
#
# COMPACT_ATOMS: atom_id res chain seq x y z
N ASP A 1 -22.03 12.92 -19.92
CA ASP A 1 -21.26 11.96 -20.74
C ASP A 1 -20.30 11.20 -19.82
N TYR A 2 -20.75 10.03 -19.37
CA TYR A 2 -19.99 9.20 -18.42
C TYR A 2 -18.72 8.62 -19.04
N ASP A 3 -18.67 8.38 -20.35
CA ASP A 3 -17.48 7.85 -21.01
C ASP A 3 -16.31 8.85 -20.94
N ARG A 4 -16.58 10.13 -21.13
CA ARG A 4 -15.57 11.19 -21.01
C ARG A 4 -15.11 11.40 -19.58
N LEU A 5 -16.02 11.33 -18.60
CA LEU A 5 -15.66 11.40 -17.18
C LEU A 5 -14.79 10.20 -16.80
N ALA A 6 -15.18 8.99 -17.21
CA ALA A 6 -14.41 7.78 -16.98
C ALA A 6 -13.01 7.86 -17.62
N ALA A 7 -12.91 8.36 -18.84
CA ALA A 7 -11.64 8.52 -19.55
C ALA A 7 -10.71 9.52 -18.82
N GLY A 8 -11.24 10.64 -18.36
CA GLY A 8 -10.48 11.61 -17.56
C GLY A 8 -10.04 11.03 -16.21
N SER A 9 -10.94 10.33 -15.50
CA SER A 9 -10.63 9.63 -14.26
C SER A 9 -9.54 8.58 -14.44
N LEU A 10 -9.59 7.80 -15.54
CA LEU A 10 -8.58 6.79 -15.84
C LEU A 10 -7.23 7.42 -16.15
N ALA A 11 -7.18 8.49 -16.94
CA ALA A 11 -5.94 9.20 -17.21
C ALA A 11 -5.32 9.74 -15.90
N GLY A 12 -6.15 10.27 -15.01
CA GLY A 12 -5.73 10.69 -13.66
C GLY A 12 -5.18 9.52 -12.84
N HIS A 13 -5.87 8.40 -12.81
CA HIS A 13 -5.44 7.19 -12.11
C HIS A 13 -4.08 6.66 -12.62
N VAL A 14 -3.85 6.71 -13.93
CA VAL A 14 -2.57 6.23 -14.50
C VAL A 14 -1.38 7.13 -14.14
N ILE A 15 -1.59 8.42 -13.93
CA ILE A 15 -0.49 9.34 -13.60
C ILE A 15 -0.34 9.62 -12.10
N GLU A 16 -1.30 9.23 -11.26
CA GLU A 16 -1.36 9.66 -9.85
C GLU A 16 -0.22 9.09 -9.00
N CYS A 17 0.22 7.85 -9.25
CA CYS A 17 1.35 7.23 -8.55
C CYS A 17 2.72 7.58 -9.16
N GLY A 18 2.80 8.69 -9.87
CA GLY A 18 4.04 9.24 -10.38
C GLY A 18 4.79 8.24 -11.27
N THR A 19 6.01 7.90 -10.92
CA THR A 19 6.91 7.10 -11.75
C THR A 19 6.51 5.63 -11.92
N GLN A 20 5.43 5.17 -11.30
CA GLN A 20 4.96 3.78 -11.49
C GLN A 20 4.55 3.51 -12.94
N ALA A 21 3.84 4.45 -13.59
CA ALA A 21 3.48 4.32 -15.00
C ALA A 21 4.70 4.39 -15.96
N THR A 22 5.84 4.86 -15.49
CA THR A 22 7.11 4.89 -16.22
C THR A 22 8.09 3.80 -15.81
N GLY A 23 7.62 2.76 -15.11
CA GLY A 23 8.38 1.56 -14.79
C GLY A 23 8.85 1.44 -13.35
N GLY A 24 8.54 2.39 -12.48
CA GLY A 24 8.75 2.24 -11.04
C GLY A 24 7.92 1.07 -10.50
N ASN A 25 8.48 0.25 -9.62
CA ASN A 25 7.83 -0.95 -9.06
C ASN A 25 7.36 -2.00 -10.10
N TYR A 26 7.81 -1.89 -11.34
CA TYR A 26 7.44 -2.83 -12.38
C TYR A 26 8.07 -4.20 -12.15
N ALA A 27 7.31 -5.27 -12.38
CA ALA A 27 7.78 -6.64 -12.13
C ALA A 27 9.06 -6.98 -12.91
N PHE A 28 9.22 -6.43 -14.12
CA PHE A 28 10.41 -6.56 -14.95
C PHE A 28 11.34 -5.35 -14.84
N PHE A 29 11.58 -4.89 -13.61
CA PHE A 29 12.33 -3.65 -13.33
C PHE A 29 13.76 -3.66 -13.92
N THR A 30 14.37 -4.84 -14.09
CA THR A 30 15.71 -4.98 -14.69
C THR A 30 15.74 -4.61 -16.19
N GLU A 31 14.58 -4.59 -16.86
CA GLU A 31 14.44 -4.22 -18.26
C GLU A 31 14.18 -2.72 -18.45
N ILE A 32 13.89 -2.00 -17.36
CA ILE A 32 13.58 -0.57 -17.42
C ILE A 32 14.86 0.27 -17.48
N PRO A 33 15.06 1.06 -18.54
CA PRO A 33 16.29 1.85 -18.70
C PRO A 33 16.37 2.97 -17.67
N ASN A 34 17.56 3.15 -17.07
CA ASN A 34 17.85 4.22 -16.13
C ASN A 34 16.79 4.39 -15.03
N LEU A 35 16.39 3.29 -14.38
CA LEU A 35 15.37 3.28 -13.34
C LEU A 35 15.77 4.08 -12.08
N GLY A 36 17.07 4.37 -11.89
CA GLY A 36 17.55 5.24 -10.81
C GLY A 36 17.08 6.70 -10.93
N TYR A 37 16.62 7.11 -12.11
CA TYR A 37 16.09 8.43 -12.36
C TYR A 37 14.92 8.43 -13.36
N PRO A 38 13.80 7.76 -13.04
CA PRO A 38 12.65 7.68 -13.93
C PRO A 38 11.94 9.04 -14.05
N GLY A 39 11.41 9.33 -15.24
CA GLY A 39 10.57 10.50 -15.44
C GLY A 39 9.15 10.31 -14.92
N PHE A 40 8.50 11.40 -14.50
CA PHE A 40 7.07 11.37 -14.21
C PHE A 40 6.25 11.19 -15.49
N PRO A 41 5.12 10.48 -15.44
CA PRO A 41 4.22 10.34 -16.56
C PRO A 41 3.47 11.65 -16.85
N ILE A 42 3.09 11.81 -18.11
CA ILE A 42 2.24 12.88 -18.61
C ILE A 42 1.06 12.24 -19.32
N ALA A 43 -0.15 12.73 -19.08
CA ALA A 43 -1.33 12.35 -19.83
C ALA A 43 -1.72 13.48 -20.80
N GLU A 44 -1.75 13.16 -22.09
CA GLU A 44 -2.29 14.02 -23.15
C GLU A 44 -3.73 13.57 -23.42
N ILE A 45 -4.73 14.38 -23.06
CA ILE A 45 -6.14 14.03 -23.15
C ILE A 45 -6.77 14.69 -24.35
N SER A 46 -7.45 13.91 -25.20
CA SER A 46 -8.15 14.34 -26.40
C SER A 46 -9.64 14.58 -26.12
N ALA A 47 -10.28 15.40 -26.93
CA ALA A 47 -11.70 15.75 -26.78
C ALA A 47 -12.66 14.56 -26.98
N ASP A 48 -12.22 13.49 -27.65
CA ASP A 48 -12.96 12.24 -27.83
C ASP A 48 -12.89 11.32 -26.61
N GLY A 49 -12.16 11.70 -25.57
CA GLY A 49 -11.92 10.90 -24.36
C GLY A 49 -10.73 9.96 -24.44
N SER A 50 -10.08 9.81 -25.60
CA SER A 50 -8.81 9.07 -25.65
C SER A 50 -7.68 9.84 -24.96
N SER A 51 -6.67 9.12 -24.46
CA SER A 51 -5.49 9.75 -23.89
C SER A 51 -4.21 9.05 -24.35
N VAL A 52 -3.10 9.76 -24.29
CA VAL A 52 -1.76 9.20 -24.52
C VAL A 52 -0.94 9.42 -23.27
N ILE A 53 -0.43 8.35 -22.68
CA ILE A 53 0.52 8.40 -21.59
C ILE A 53 1.93 8.48 -22.17
N THR A 54 2.70 9.45 -21.71
CA THR A 54 4.08 9.68 -22.14
C THR A 54 4.92 10.19 -20.96
N LYS A 55 6.16 10.59 -21.22
CA LYS A 55 7.06 11.21 -20.24
C LYS A 55 7.95 12.27 -20.89
N HIS A 56 8.64 13.09 -20.11
CA HIS A 56 9.59 14.05 -20.64
C HIS A 56 10.74 13.36 -21.38
N PRO A 57 11.13 13.87 -22.56
CA PRO A 57 12.32 13.40 -23.27
C PRO A 57 13.58 13.49 -22.41
N GLY A 58 14.48 12.52 -22.55
CA GLY A 58 15.76 12.49 -21.83
C GLY A 58 15.70 12.03 -20.38
N THR A 59 14.51 11.76 -19.83
CA THR A 59 14.37 11.11 -18.51
C THR A 59 14.52 9.59 -18.60
N GLY A 60 14.91 8.94 -17.49
CA GLY A 60 14.90 7.50 -17.38
C GLY A 60 13.47 6.92 -17.29
N GLY A 61 13.38 5.63 -17.09
CA GLY A 61 12.10 4.93 -17.14
C GLY A 61 11.64 4.62 -18.56
N GLN A 62 10.52 3.95 -18.69
CA GLN A 62 9.91 3.56 -19.97
C GLN A 62 8.39 3.60 -19.86
N VAL A 63 7.72 4.22 -20.84
CA VAL A 63 6.28 4.13 -20.99
C VAL A 63 5.98 3.06 -22.04
N SER A 64 5.43 1.94 -21.61
CA SER A 64 5.04 0.80 -22.44
C SER A 64 3.63 0.35 -22.07
N VAL A 65 3.01 -0.46 -22.92
CA VAL A 65 1.73 -1.08 -22.59
C VAL A 65 1.82 -1.82 -21.26
N GLY A 66 2.93 -2.50 -20.98
CA GLY A 66 3.15 -3.21 -19.72
C GLY A 66 3.17 -2.29 -18.51
N THR A 67 3.96 -1.20 -18.54
CA THR A 67 4.05 -0.27 -17.39
C THR A 67 2.77 0.51 -17.15
N VAL A 68 2.05 0.88 -18.21
CA VAL A 68 0.74 1.53 -18.12
C VAL A 68 -0.32 0.55 -17.60
N THR A 69 -0.31 -0.72 -18.05
CA THR A 69 -1.21 -1.75 -17.52
C THR A 69 -0.97 -2.00 -16.03
N ALA A 70 0.28 -2.06 -15.60
CA ALA A 70 0.64 -2.26 -14.20
C ALA A 70 0.04 -1.16 -13.30
N GLN A 71 0.15 0.11 -13.73
CA GLN A 71 -0.45 1.22 -13.01
C GLN A 71 -1.99 1.24 -13.14
N LEU A 72 -2.53 0.91 -14.31
CA LEU A 72 -3.97 0.88 -14.52
C LEU A 72 -4.65 -0.11 -13.57
N LEU A 73 -4.04 -1.26 -13.32
CA LEU A 73 -4.57 -2.30 -12.43
C LEU A 73 -4.18 -2.10 -10.96
N TYR A 74 -3.34 -1.14 -10.66
CA TYR A 74 -2.89 -0.86 -9.30
C TYR A 74 -4.06 -0.42 -8.41
N GLU A 75 -4.24 -1.10 -7.27
CA GLU A 75 -5.33 -0.85 -6.31
C GLU A 75 -6.76 -1.06 -6.85
N ILE A 76 -6.91 -1.65 -8.03
CA ILE A 76 -8.21 -1.98 -8.62
C ILE A 76 -8.51 -3.46 -8.42
N THR A 77 -9.67 -3.77 -7.85
CA THR A 77 -10.06 -5.15 -7.48
C THR A 77 -11.12 -5.77 -8.37
N GLY A 78 -11.64 -5.04 -9.38
CA GLY A 78 -12.71 -5.56 -10.23
C GLY A 78 -12.89 -4.78 -11.52
N ALA A 79 -13.82 -5.22 -12.35
CA ALA A 79 -14.13 -4.61 -13.64
C ALA A 79 -14.78 -3.22 -13.53
N ARG A 80 -15.43 -2.93 -12.39
CA ARG A 80 -16.05 -1.63 -12.09
C ARG A 80 -15.24 -0.90 -11.02
N TYR A 81 -14.75 0.26 -11.36
CA TYR A 81 -14.05 1.14 -10.43
C TYR A 81 -14.93 2.36 -10.13
N ALA A 82 -15.53 2.35 -8.94
CA ALA A 82 -16.47 3.38 -8.50
C ALA A 82 -15.73 4.64 -8.06
N ASN A 83 -16.06 5.77 -8.69
CA ASN A 83 -15.62 7.11 -8.32
C ASN A 83 -16.85 7.95 -7.92
N PRO A 84 -16.67 9.12 -7.28
CA PRO A 84 -17.80 9.94 -6.83
C PRO A 84 -18.74 10.43 -7.94
N ASP A 85 -18.25 10.55 -9.16
CA ASP A 85 -18.96 11.15 -10.30
C ASP A 85 -19.16 10.18 -11.47
N VAL A 86 -18.51 9.03 -11.46
CA VAL A 86 -18.58 8.02 -12.52
C VAL A 86 -18.13 6.66 -12.01
N THR A 87 -18.72 5.60 -12.54
CA THR A 87 -18.18 4.24 -12.39
C THR A 87 -17.45 3.86 -13.69
N LEU A 88 -16.13 3.73 -13.60
CA LEU A 88 -15.27 3.36 -14.73
C LEU A 88 -15.37 1.85 -15.01
N ARG A 89 -15.49 1.48 -16.28
CA ARG A 89 -15.40 0.09 -16.74
C ARG A 89 -13.96 -0.23 -17.17
N VAL A 90 -13.19 -0.83 -16.26
CA VAL A 90 -11.78 -1.19 -16.51
C VAL A 90 -11.64 -2.22 -17.62
N ASP A 91 -12.61 -3.11 -17.74
CA ASP A 91 -12.65 -4.17 -18.75
C ASP A 91 -12.97 -3.67 -20.19
N SER A 92 -13.36 -2.39 -20.34
CA SER A 92 -13.54 -1.77 -21.65
C SER A 92 -12.26 -1.18 -22.24
N VAL A 93 -11.24 -0.96 -21.39
CA VAL A 93 -10.04 -0.20 -21.72
C VAL A 93 -9.18 -0.92 -22.76
N GLN A 94 -8.77 -0.20 -23.79
CA GLN A 94 -7.84 -0.66 -24.81
C GLN A 94 -6.54 0.12 -24.73
N LEU A 95 -5.41 -0.59 -24.68
CA LEU A 95 -4.07 -0.02 -24.67
C LEU A 95 -3.34 -0.40 -25.96
N SER A 96 -2.68 0.57 -26.55
CA SER A 96 -1.84 0.34 -27.75
C SER A 96 -0.60 1.22 -27.70
N SER A 97 0.51 0.72 -28.26
CA SER A 97 1.70 1.53 -28.46
C SER A 97 1.42 2.56 -29.57
N ASP A 98 1.58 3.84 -29.26
CA ASP A 98 1.42 4.95 -30.20
C ASP A 98 2.79 5.31 -30.84
N ALA A 99 3.85 5.30 -30.00
CA ALA A 99 5.24 5.47 -30.39
C ALA A 99 6.15 5.04 -29.23
N ASN A 100 7.47 5.26 -29.35
CA ASN A 100 8.38 5.05 -28.24
C ASN A 100 8.01 5.96 -27.06
N ASP A 101 7.91 5.39 -25.85
CA ASP A 101 7.45 6.09 -24.65
C ASP A 101 6.08 6.79 -24.81
N ARG A 102 5.20 6.21 -25.62
CA ARG A 102 3.84 6.72 -25.85
C ARG A 102 2.84 5.56 -25.93
N VAL A 103 1.89 5.53 -25.03
CA VAL A 103 0.84 4.52 -24.97
C VAL A 103 -0.52 5.20 -25.06
N ARG A 104 -1.29 4.82 -26.07
CA ARG A 104 -2.67 5.27 -26.25
C ARG A 104 -3.63 4.45 -25.41
N ILE A 105 -4.51 5.14 -24.72
CA ILE A 105 -5.64 4.61 -23.97
C ILE A 105 -6.92 5.00 -24.73
N SER A 106 -7.77 4.04 -25.03
CA SER A 106 -9.03 4.26 -25.76
C SER A 106 -10.10 3.25 -25.34
N GLY A 107 -11.32 3.38 -25.87
CA GLY A 107 -12.41 2.46 -25.58
C GLY A 107 -12.96 2.54 -24.16
N VAL A 108 -12.59 3.58 -23.40
CA VAL A 108 -13.02 3.75 -22.01
C VAL A 108 -14.52 4.04 -21.96
N THR A 109 -15.25 3.20 -21.23
CA THR A 109 -16.68 3.42 -20.97
C THR A 109 -16.95 3.73 -19.50
N GLY A 110 -17.95 4.56 -19.25
CA GLY A 110 -18.39 4.96 -17.94
C GLY A 110 -19.86 4.64 -17.70
N GLU A 111 -20.16 4.23 -16.49
CA GLU A 111 -21.52 4.06 -15.97
C GLU A 111 -21.81 5.17 -14.95
N ALA A 112 -23.06 5.33 -14.56
CA ALA A 112 -23.44 6.27 -13.51
C ALA A 112 -22.64 6.03 -12.21
N PRO A 113 -22.41 7.06 -11.38
CA PRO A 113 -21.73 6.88 -10.10
C PRO A 113 -22.60 6.08 -9.12
N PRO A 114 -22.00 5.49 -8.07
CA PRO A 114 -22.76 4.80 -7.04
C PRO A 114 -23.65 5.76 -6.22
N PRO A 115 -24.72 5.26 -5.57
CA PRO A 115 -25.62 6.08 -4.74
C PRO A 115 -24.99 6.54 -3.43
N THR A 116 -23.85 5.95 -3.04
CA THR A 116 -23.17 6.26 -1.79
C THR A 116 -21.70 6.53 -2.01
N TYR A 117 -21.12 7.36 -1.15
CA TYR A 117 -19.69 7.60 -1.10
C TYR A 117 -19.07 6.81 0.05
N LYS A 118 -17.91 6.21 -0.22
CA LYS A 118 -17.09 5.58 0.80
C LYS A 118 -16.40 6.64 1.65
N VAL A 119 -16.52 6.50 2.97
CA VAL A 119 -15.90 7.37 3.96
C VAL A 119 -14.89 6.57 4.76
N SER A 120 -13.69 7.10 4.89
CA SER A 120 -12.64 6.53 5.74
C SER A 120 -12.90 6.94 7.19
N LEU A 121 -13.36 6.01 8.02
CA LEU A 121 -13.50 6.20 9.46
C LEU A 121 -12.24 5.67 10.13
N ASN A 122 -11.47 6.56 10.74
CA ASN A 122 -10.24 6.21 11.44
C ASN A 122 -10.42 6.38 12.93
N SER A 123 -10.13 5.35 13.70
CA SER A 123 -10.14 5.36 15.15
C SER A 123 -8.82 4.86 15.72
N VAL A 124 -8.55 5.17 16.99
CA VAL A 124 -7.40 4.61 17.68
C VAL A 124 -7.66 3.13 17.95
N GLY A 125 -6.79 2.26 17.43
CA GLY A 125 -6.88 0.82 17.64
C GLY A 125 -6.21 0.36 18.93
N GLY A 126 -5.33 1.17 19.48
CA GLY A 126 -4.51 0.86 20.64
C GLY A 126 -3.05 1.20 20.41
N PHE A 127 -2.18 0.48 21.10
CA PHE A 127 -0.73 0.66 21.02
C PHE A 127 -0.06 -0.64 20.61
N ARG A 128 1.05 -0.54 19.89
CA ARG A 128 1.85 -1.68 19.45
C ARG A 128 3.33 -1.45 19.72
N ASN A 129 4.04 -2.54 19.95
CA ASN A 129 5.49 -2.58 19.97
C ASN A 129 5.97 -3.85 19.28
N ALA A 130 7.22 -3.86 18.87
CA ALA A 130 7.81 -5.03 18.24
C ALA A 130 9.28 -5.16 18.63
N THR A 131 9.75 -6.40 18.65
CA THR A 131 11.16 -6.73 18.76
C THR A 131 11.51 -7.86 17.80
N THR A 132 12.75 -7.85 17.31
CA THR A 132 13.26 -8.90 16.43
C THR A 132 14.54 -9.46 17.02
N PHE A 133 14.52 -10.75 17.31
CA PHE A 133 15.70 -11.50 17.79
C PHE A 133 16.39 -12.14 16.59
N VAL A 134 17.72 -12.04 16.55
CA VAL A 134 18.53 -12.67 15.54
C VAL A 134 19.04 -14.00 16.10
N LEU A 135 18.64 -15.10 15.49
CA LEU A 135 19.00 -16.46 15.89
C LEU A 135 20.06 -16.99 14.94
N THR A 136 21.30 -17.15 15.41
CA THR A 136 22.44 -17.52 14.55
C THR A 136 22.91 -18.94 14.84
N GLY A 137 23.29 -19.68 13.79
CA GLY A 137 23.93 -20.99 13.84
C GLY A 137 22.95 -22.14 14.07
N LEU A 138 23.37 -23.13 14.86
CA LEU A 138 22.59 -24.36 15.07
C LEU A 138 21.34 -24.13 15.94
N ASP A 139 20.40 -25.08 15.86
CA ASP A 139 19.24 -25.18 16.75
C ASP A 139 18.29 -23.96 16.71
N ILE A 140 18.09 -23.37 15.53
CA ILE A 140 17.23 -22.18 15.33
C ILE A 140 15.84 -22.36 15.95
N GLU A 141 15.17 -23.50 15.70
CA GLU A 141 13.83 -23.78 16.26
C GLU A 141 13.85 -23.83 17.80
N ALA A 142 14.85 -24.50 18.37
CA ALA A 142 14.98 -24.60 19.81
C ALA A 142 15.24 -23.25 20.47
N LYS A 143 16.06 -22.39 19.83
CA LYS A 143 16.30 -21.02 20.26
C LYS A 143 15.03 -20.18 20.18
N ALA A 144 14.29 -20.28 19.08
CA ALA A 144 13.02 -19.58 18.91
C ALA A 144 12.00 -19.94 20.00
N GLU A 145 11.85 -21.24 20.28
CA GLU A 145 10.95 -21.74 21.31
C GLU A 145 11.40 -21.32 22.72
N LEU A 146 12.71 -21.29 22.99
CA LEU A 146 13.25 -20.81 24.25
C LEU A 146 12.89 -19.35 24.49
N VAL A 147 13.13 -18.47 23.49
CA VAL A 147 12.83 -17.04 23.59
C VAL A 147 11.35 -16.78 23.80
N ARG A 148 10.49 -17.45 23.02
CA ARG A 148 9.02 -17.33 23.16
C ARG A 148 8.58 -17.63 24.59
N ARG A 149 8.98 -18.78 25.10
CA ARG A 149 8.66 -19.24 26.44
C ARG A 149 9.17 -18.30 27.52
N GLN A 150 10.42 -17.85 27.40
CA GLN A 150 11.04 -16.96 28.41
C GLN A 150 10.40 -15.58 28.41
N LEU A 151 10.17 -14.98 27.24
CA LEU A 151 9.54 -13.67 27.14
C LEU A 151 8.11 -13.73 27.68
N GLU A 152 7.30 -14.70 27.25
CA GLU A 152 5.92 -14.83 27.71
C GLU A 152 5.81 -15.08 29.21
N ALA A 153 6.74 -15.83 29.78
CA ALA A 153 6.77 -16.08 31.23
C ALA A 153 7.24 -14.88 32.07
N ALA A 154 8.09 -14.01 31.49
CA ALA A 154 8.67 -12.87 32.19
C ALA A 154 7.84 -11.59 32.06
N LEU A 155 6.89 -11.53 31.14
CA LEU A 155 6.03 -10.34 30.97
C LEU A 155 5.20 -10.08 32.23
N PRO A 156 5.27 -8.88 32.84
CA PRO A 156 4.46 -8.53 34.00
C PRO A 156 2.96 -8.58 33.74
N THR A 157 2.58 -8.18 32.52
CA THR A 157 1.21 -8.28 32.00
C THR A 157 1.28 -8.81 30.59
N ARG A 158 0.51 -9.87 30.29
CA ARG A 158 0.42 -10.37 28.92
C ARG A 158 -0.34 -9.38 28.05
N PRO A 159 0.21 -8.90 26.92
CA PRO A 159 -0.53 -8.08 25.98
C PRO A 159 -1.79 -8.77 25.44
N ALA A 160 -2.81 -8.00 25.08
CA ALA A 160 -4.04 -8.53 24.49
C ALA A 160 -3.77 -9.39 23.23
N GLU A 161 -2.78 -8.96 22.43
CA GLU A 161 -2.27 -9.72 21.28
C GLU A 161 -0.76 -9.84 21.37
N LEU A 162 -0.25 -11.03 21.17
CA LEU A 162 1.18 -11.34 21.09
C LEU A 162 1.40 -12.31 19.93
N GLU A 163 1.96 -11.80 18.85
CA GLU A 163 2.18 -12.53 17.62
C GLU A 163 3.66 -12.84 17.43
N TRP A 164 3.94 -14.06 17.01
CA TRP A 164 5.29 -14.52 16.72
C TRP A 164 5.39 -15.00 15.27
N SER A 165 6.47 -14.62 14.60
CA SER A 165 6.82 -15.18 13.29
C SER A 165 8.31 -15.47 13.21
N LEU A 166 8.67 -16.62 12.65
CA LEU A 166 10.07 -17.03 12.42
C LEU A 166 10.36 -17.01 10.93
N ALA A 167 11.19 -16.07 10.51
CA ALA A 167 11.68 -15.99 9.13
C ALA A 167 12.98 -16.83 9.03
N ARG A 168 12.90 -17.96 8.35
CA ARG A 168 14.02 -18.87 8.11
C ARG A 168 14.84 -18.35 6.94
N THR A 169 15.82 -17.48 7.26
CA THR A 169 16.78 -16.91 6.31
C THR A 169 18.14 -17.61 6.38
N ASP A 170 18.30 -18.52 7.35
CA ASP A 170 19.50 -19.29 7.61
C ASP A 170 19.75 -20.37 6.54
N HIS A 171 21.02 -20.55 6.18
CA HIS A 171 21.49 -21.61 5.30
C HIS A 171 22.28 -22.65 6.09
N PRO A 172 22.15 -23.97 5.79
CA PRO A 172 23.00 -24.99 6.37
C PRO A 172 24.46 -24.78 5.93
N ASP A 173 25.40 -25.02 6.85
CA ASP A 173 26.85 -24.89 6.61
C ASP A 173 27.28 -23.51 6.06
N ALA A 174 26.63 -22.44 6.54
CA ALA A 174 26.89 -21.10 6.09
C ALA A 174 28.27 -20.58 6.52
N ASP A 175 28.96 -19.87 5.63
CA ASP A 175 30.30 -19.33 5.85
C ASP A 175 30.34 -18.07 6.72
N THR A 176 29.20 -17.42 6.93
CA THR A 176 29.06 -16.18 7.69
C THR A 176 27.92 -16.25 8.70
N GLU A 177 28.02 -15.48 9.77
CA GLU A 177 26.92 -15.35 10.76
C GLU A 177 25.63 -14.83 10.12
N GLU A 178 25.74 -13.91 9.18
CA GLU A 178 24.59 -13.38 8.46
C GLU A 178 23.85 -14.49 7.71
N ALA A 179 24.56 -15.29 6.94
CA ALA A 179 23.98 -16.40 6.18
C ALA A 179 23.51 -17.56 7.09
N ALA A 180 24.00 -17.64 8.33
CA ALA A 180 23.58 -18.62 9.33
C ALA A 180 22.44 -18.14 10.21
N SER A 181 21.86 -16.96 9.95
CA SER A 181 20.90 -16.32 10.85
C SER A 181 19.47 -16.37 10.35
N ALA A 182 18.56 -16.63 11.28
CA ALA A 182 17.11 -16.47 11.14
C ALA A 182 16.58 -15.31 11.99
N LEU A 183 15.42 -14.79 11.66
CA LEU A 183 14.81 -13.68 12.38
C LEU A 183 13.53 -14.12 13.09
N LEU A 184 13.50 -13.99 14.41
CA LEU A 184 12.31 -14.24 15.20
C LEU A 184 11.66 -12.89 15.56
N HIS A 185 10.50 -12.63 14.98
CA HIS A 185 9.74 -11.40 15.22
C HIS A 185 8.69 -11.63 16.31
N CYS A 186 8.57 -10.68 17.22
CA CYS A 186 7.52 -10.59 18.21
C CYS A 186 6.81 -9.24 18.08
N VAL A 187 5.49 -9.26 17.93
CA VAL A 187 4.65 -8.07 17.89
C VAL A 187 3.64 -8.15 19.02
N ALA A 188 3.61 -7.11 19.86
CA ALA A 188 2.65 -6.96 20.94
C ALA A 188 1.67 -5.83 20.64
N ARG A 189 0.36 -6.05 20.89
CA ARG A 189 -0.68 -5.02 20.82
C ARG A 189 -1.54 -5.04 22.08
N ASP A 190 -1.87 -3.85 22.60
CA ASP A 190 -2.73 -3.68 23.75
C ASP A 190 -3.39 -2.29 23.74
N PRO A 191 -4.61 -2.14 24.29
CA PRO A 191 -5.21 -0.83 24.51
C PRO A 191 -4.43 0.06 25.49
N ASP A 192 -3.69 -0.54 26.44
CA ASP A 192 -2.87 0.17 27.42
C ASP A 192 -1.43 0.35 26.88
N PRO A 193 -0.95 1.62 26.69
CA PRO A 193 0.40 1.90 26.23
C PRO A 193 1.49 1.38 27.19
N ASN A 194 1.20 1.23 28.48
CA ASN A 194 2.18 0.75 29.45
C ASN A 194 2.51 -0.74 29.22
N VAL A 195 1.52 -1.55 28.84
CA VAL A 195 1.69 -2.99 28.62
C VAL A 195 2.64 -3.27 27.45
N VAL A 196 2.52 -2.52 26.35
CA VAL A 196 3.38 -2.68 25.17
C VAL A 196 4.60 -1.73 25.16
N GLY A 197 4.69 -0.83 26.13
CA GLY A 197 5.80 0.11 26.29
C GLY A 197 7.01 -0.50 26.99
N ARG A 198 7.46 0.18 28.05
CA ARG A 198 8.65 -0.24 28.81
C ARG A 198 8.52 -1.62 29.46
N GLN A 199 7.34 -2.05 29.87
CA GLN A 199 7.15 -3.41 30.41
C GLN A 199 7.54 -4.47 29.40
N PHE A 200 7.07 -4.34 28.16
CA PHE A 200 7.42 -5.25 27.07
C PHE A 200 8.90 -5.15 26.67
N SER A 201 9.40 -3.92 26.45
CA SER A 201 10.76 -3.72 25.95
C SER A 201 11.83 -4.09 26.97
N SER A 202 11.62 -3.82 28.26
CA SER A 202 12.57 -4.23 29.30
C SER A 202 12.67 -5.75 29.43
N THR A 203 11.54 -6.45 29.35
CA THR A 203 11.52 -7.92 29.36
C THR A 203 12.36 -8.50 28.22
N GLY A 204 12.25 -7.94 27.00
CA GLY A 204 13.09 -8.35 25.87
C GLY A 204 14.59 -8.13 26.12
N VAL A 205 14.96 -7.04 26.74
CA VAL A 205 16.37 -6.72 27.08
C VAL A 205 16.91 -7.65 28.16
N GLU A 206 16.11 -7.98 29.17
CA GLU A 206 16.53 -8.87 30.27
C GLU A 206 16.90 -10.29 29.80
N LEU A 207 16.38 -10.74 28.66
CA LEU A 207 16.76 -12.00 28.07
C LEU A 207 18.21 -12.04 27.55
N ALA A 208 18.85 -10.90 27.36
CA ALA A 208 20.16 -10.83 26.68
C ALA A 208 21.26 -11.65 27.36
N LEU A 209 21.18 -11.87 28.68
CA LEU A 209 22.15 -12.65 29.43
C LEU A 209 21.59 -13.96 30.01
N ALA A 210 20.36 -14.32 29.67
CA ALA A 210 19.66 -15.44 30.25
C ALA A 210 18.99 -16.38 29.21
N SER A 211 19.21 -16.16 27.92
CA SER A 211 18.58 -16.91 26.85
C SER A 211 19.59 -17.77 26.06
N TYR A 212 19.55 -17.75 24.75
CA TYR A 212 20.39 -18.58 23.88
C TYR A 212 21.81 -17.99 23.69
N PRO A 213 22.81 -18.83 23.35
CA PRO A 213 24.16 -18.34 23.02
C PRO A 213 24.16 -17.40 21.81
N GLY A 214 24.85 -16.25 21.92
CA GLY A 214 24.88 -15.25 20.86
C GLY A 214 23.59 -14.42 20.73
N PHE A 215 22.86 -14.27 21.82
CA PHE A 215 21.63 -13.45 21.86
C PHE A 215 21.88 -12.06 21.29
N THR A 216 21.08 -11.71 20.28
CA THR A 216 21.13 -10.40 19.62
C THR A 216 19.73 -9.99 19.16
N ALA A 217 19.45 -8.71 19.23
CA ALA A 217 18.25 -8.11 18.66
C ALA A 217 18.65 -7.12 17.55
N SER A 218 17.79 -6.96 16.55
CA SER A 218 18.06 -6.07 15.40
C SER A 218 18.11 -4.59 15.78
N ALA A 219 17.43 -4.21 16.86
CA ALA A 219 17.43 -2.87 17.43
C ALA A 219 17.04 -2.92 18.91
N PRO A 220 17.41 -1.91 19.73
CA PRO A 220 16.88 -1.78 21.07
C PRO A 220 15.36 -1.65 21.01
N PRO A 221 14.60 -2.37 21.84
CA PRO A 221 13.15 -2.20 21.91
C PRO A 221 12.79 -0.77 22.31
N GLY A 222 11.87 -0.15 21.59
CA GLY A 222 11.39 1.20 21.84
C GLY A 222 10.17 1.26 22.76
N ASP A 223 9.59 2.44 22.84
CA ASP A 223 8.28 2.65 23.45
C ASP A 223 7.16 2.19 22.52
N GLY A 224 6.00 1.86 23.08
CA GLY A 224 4.81 1.51 22.30
C GLY A 224 4.34 2.70 21.44
N GLN A 225 3.91 2.39 20.23
CA GLN A 225 3.39 3.37 19.27
C GLN A 225 1.90 3.18 19.08
N VAL A 226 1.15 4.28 19.01
CA VAL A 226 -0.26 4.25 18.65
C VAL A 226 -0.45 3.74 17.20
N TYR A 227 -1.48 2.94 16.97
CA TYR A 227 -1.90 2.56 15.62
C TYR A 227 -3.36 2.89 15.37
N GLY A 228 -3.66 3.20 14.10
CA GLY A 228 -5.02 3.48 13.65
C GLY A 228 -5.73 2.23 13.14
N MET A 229 -7.05 2.20 13.36
CA MET A 229 -7.95 1.23 12.76
C MET A 229 -8.80 1.94 11.71
N PHE A 230 -8.75 1.44 10.49
CA PHE A 230 -9.60 1.89 9.40
C PHE A 230 -10.88 1.06 9.35
N THR A 231 -12.02 1.76 9.24
CA THR A 231 -13.32 1.13 8.98
C THR A 231 -14.00 1.86 7.83
N PRO A 232 -14.40 1.18 6.74
CA PRO A 232 -15.17 1.82 5.69
C PRO A 232 -16.58 2.15 6.18
N GLY A 233 -16.95 3.42 6.07
CA GLY A 233 -18.31 3.89 6.20
C GLY A 233 -18.88 4.27 4.83
N TYR A 234 -20.19 4.46 4.75
CA TYR A 234 -20.88 4.89 3.54
C TYR A 234 -21.87 5.98 3.88
N VAL A 235 -21.93 7.04 3.06
CA VAL A 235 -22.86 8.13 3.17
C VAL A 235 -23.64 8.28 1.87
N ASP A 236 -24.92 8.58 1.94
CA ASP A 236 -25.75 8.86 0.76
C ASP A 236 -25.12 10.03 -0.03
N ALA A 237 -24.91 9.84 -1.33
CA ALA A 237 -24.33 10.85 -2.20
C ALA A 237 -25.15 12.15 -2.22
N ALA A 238 -26.47 12.06 -2.09
CA ALA A 238 -27.35 13.22 -2.05
C ALA A 238 -27.15 14.11 -0.80
N GLN A 239 -26.52 13.58 0.27
CA GLN A 239 -26.23 14.34 1.49
C GLN A 239 -24.90 15.10 1.42
N VAL A 240 -24.07 14.82 0.40
CA VAL A 240 -22.75 15.46 0.23
C VAL A 240 -22.82 16.52 -0.86
N PRO A 241 -22.83 17.83 -0.50
CA PRO A 241 -22.91 18.89 -1.49
C PRO A 241 -21.60 19.01 -2.27
N HIS A 242 -21.69 18.95 -3.60
CA HIS A 242 -20.57 19.21 -4.49
C HIS A 242 -20.66 20.62 -5.06
N VAL A 243 -19.53 21.32 -5.11
CA VAL A 243 -19.44 22.68 -5.61
C VAL A 243 -18.20 22.82 -6.48
N ALA A 244 -18.39 23.21 -7.74
CA ALA A 244 -17.28 23.68 -8.58
C ALA A 244 -16.94 25.13 -8.22
N VAL A 245 -15.66 25.40 -8.00
CA VAL A 245 -15.15 26.74 -7.75
C VAL A 245 -14.27 27.15 -8.95
N HIS A 246 -14.72 28.14 -9.70
CA HIS A 246 -14.01 28.68 -10.86
C HIS A 246 -12.84 29.59 -10.44
N ALA A 247 -11.94 29.88 -11.38
CA ALA A 247 -10.76 30.72 -11.14
C ALA A 247 -11.10 32.16 -10.66
N ASP A 248 -12.26 32.68 -11.05
CA ASP A 248 -12.78 33.98 -10.61
C ASP A 248 -13.50 33.96 -9.24
N GLY A 249 -13.52 32.77 -8.57
CA GLY A 249 -14.19 32.57 -7.30
C GLY A 249 -15.68 32.23 -7.43
N THR A 250 -16.25 32.20 -8.63
CA THR A 250 -17.65 31.80 -8.84
C THR A 250 -17.85 30.35 -8.39
N ARG A 251 -18.92 30.13 -7.63
CA ARG A 251 -19.29 28.81 -7.08
C ARG A 251 -20.56 28.29 -7.76
N VAL A 252 -20.48 27.11 -8.34
CA VAL A 252 -21.59 26.44 -9.00
C VAL A 252 -21.88 25.11 -8.30
N ALA A 253 -23.09 24.93 -7.81
CA ALA A 253 -23.52 23.67 -7.22
C ALA A 253 -23.65 22.59 -8.31
N ILE A 254 -23.13 21.40 -8.02
CA ILE A 254 -23.23 20.23 -8.88
C ILE A 254 -24.32 19.32 -8.29
N ALA A 255 -25.35 19.06 -9.09
CA ALA A 255 -26.41 18.14 -8.67
C ALA A 255 -25.90 16.69 -8.63
N PRO A 256 -26.36 15.87 -7.67
CA PRO A 256 -26.08 14.44 -7.66
C PRO A 256 -26.67 13.75 -8.91
N ALA A 257 -26.15 12.57 -9.25
CA ALA A 257 -26.67 11.78 -10.36
C ALA A 257 -28.15 11.46 -10.17
N ALA A 258 -28.95 11.66 -11.21
CA ALA A 258 -30.40 11.39 -11.15
C ALA A 258 -30.70 9.90 -11.01
N GLU A 259 -29.90 9.04 -11.66
CA GLU A 259 -30.02 7.57 -11.65
C GLU A 259 -28.67 6.96 -11.30
N PRO A 260 -28.34 6.82 -10.00
CA PRO A 260 -27.08 6.21 -9.58
C PRO A 260 -27.05 4.71 -9.86
N LEU A 261 -25.86 4.17 -10.12
CA LEU A 261 -25.67 2.74 -10.35
C LEU A 261 -25.59 1.99 -9.01
N VAL A 262 -26.51 1.06 -8.80
CA VAL A 262 -26.43 0.13 -7.68
C VAL A 262 -25.50 -1.01 -8.07
N LEU A 263 -24.31 -1.06 -7.45
CA LEU A 263 -23.37 -2.17 -7.61
C LEU A 263 -23.86 -3.36 -6.79
N ALA A 264 -24.05 -4.49 -7.45
CA ALA A 264 -24.46 -5.74 -6.80
C ALA A 264 -23.28 -6.42 -6.08
#